data_cc65d1ff2c478de7356389d992b86f6f
#
_entry.id   cc65d1ff2c478de7356389d992b86f6f
#
_cell.length_a   1.000
_cell.length_b   1.000
_cell.length_c   1.000
_cell.angle_alpha   90.00
_cell.angle_beta   90.00
_cell.angle_gamma   90.00
#
_symmetry.space_group_name_H-M   'P 1'
#
loop_
_entity.id
_entity.type
_entity.pdbx_description
1 polymer ?
#
loop_
_entity_poly.entity_id
_entity_poly.type
_entity_poly.pdbx_seq_one_letter_code
_entity_poly.pdbx_strand_id
1 'polypeptide(L)'
;VAAMGYTTMLTEGAKHILGWKSPNFVYTNAANPRLRLLLKNFNLSDDIAFRFSDRGNPNWPITSEKYAVWLRESVKDSDIINLFMDYETFGEHQSQSSGILEFMRSLPNAVFKETSLVFRTPSEAVSIHQPVAPLHVPFAISWADEERDTSAWLGNELQNEAFHKLYALEEEVMRSENAGLIRDFMKLQESDHFYYMCTKFFSDGAVHKYFNPYDTPYEAFINYMNVISDFQIRVKKSTAKAQPAQKTENSVKESVTKRPATKVANNAKRAGSPSNKAGKLSKATVVKKRK
;
A
#
# COMPACT_ATOMS: atom_id res chain seq x y z
N VAL A 1 11.00 -8.28 -7.85
CA VAL A 1 11.27 -9.66 -7.35
C VAL A 1 11.83 -10.56 -8.44
N ALA A 2 11.24 -10.63 -9.66
CA ALA A 2 11.74 -11.50 -10.73
C ALA A 2 13.18 -11.17 -11.17
N ALA A 3 13.53 -9.89 -11.27
CA ALA A 3 14.91 -9.45 -11.56
C ALA A 3 15.93 -9.83 -10.47
N MET A 4 15.45 -10.12 -9.26
CA MET A 4 16.27 -10.60 -8.14
C MET A 4 16.41 -12.13 -8.13
N GLY A 5 15.84 -12.84 -9.12
CA GLY A 5 15.90 -14.28 -9.23
C GLY A 5 14.75 -15.06 -8.60
N TYR A 6 13.77 -14.40 -7.99
CA TYR A 6 12.60 -15.09 -7.45
C TYR A 6 11.70 -15.60 -8.58
N THR A 7 11.25 -16.84 -8.43
CA THR A 7 10.38 -17.53 -9.40
C THR A 7 8.91 -17.59 -8.93
N THR A 8 8.68 -17.36 -7.65
CA THR A 8 7.37 -17.48 -7.01
C THR A 8 7.11 -16.27 -6.14
N MET A 9 5.88 -15.76 -6.15
CA MET A 9 5.41 -14.67 -5.31
C MET A 9 4.07 -15.05 -4.70
N LEU A 10 3.92 -14.79 -3.40
CA LEU A 10 2.66 -14.90 -2.69
C LEU A 10 1.97 -13.54 -2.72
N THR A 11 0.65 -13.53 -2.95
CA THR A 11 -0.11 -12.28 -3.07
C THR A 11 -1.57 -12.46 -2.65
N GLU A 12 -2.27 -11.37 -2.45
CA GLU A 12 -3.69 -11.38 -2.13
C GLU A 12 -4.51 -11.92 -3.29
N GLY A 13 -5.59 -12.66 -2.97
CA GLY A 13 -6.60 -13.15 -3.91
C GLY A 13 -7.69 -12.12 -4.18
N ALA A 14 -7.30 -10.89 -4.54
CA ALA A 14 -8.24 -9.78 -4.71
C ALA A 14 -9.30 -10.07 -5.78
N LYS A 15 -10.58 -9.95 -5.42
CA LYS A 15 -11.71 -10.28 -6.31
C LYS A 15 -11.72 -9.50 -7.62
N HIS A 16 -11.35 -8.22 -7.58
CA HIS A 16 -11.30 -7.36 -8.77
C HIS A 16 -10.18 -7.74 -9.75
N ILE A 17 -9.15 -8.46 -9.27
CA ILE A 17 -8.07 -9.01 -10.12
C ILE A 17 -8.44 -10.42 -10.61
N LEU A 18 -8.97 -11.25 -9.71
CA LEU A 18 -9.38 -12.62 -10.05
C LEU A 18 -10.61 -12.66 -10.95
N GLY A 19 -11.57 -11.74 -10.76
CA GLY A 19 -12.88 -11.83 -11.39
C GLY A 19 -13.61 -13.11 -10.96
N TRP A 20 -13.95 -13.95 -11.91
CA TRP A 20 -14.61 -15.24 -11.66
C TRP A 20 -13.63 -16.39 -11.32
N LYS A 21 -12.31 -16.16 -11.42
CA LYS A 21 -11.30 -17.20 -11.20
C LYS A 21 -11.16 -17.53 -9.71
N SER A 22 -10.79 -18.79 -9.43
CA SER A 22 -10.52 -19.25 -8.07
C SER A 22 -9.08 -18.92 -7.64
N PRO A 23 -8.81 -18.54 -6.38
CA PRO A 23 -7.45 -18.38 -5.85
C PRO A 23 -6.72 -19.73 -5.68
N ASN A 24 -7.41 -20.84 -5.85
CA ASN A 24 -6.91 -22.19 -5.55
C ASN A 24 -6.15 -22.84 -6.72
N PHE A 25 -5.56 -22.02 -7.58
CA PHE A 25 -4.70 -22.46 -8.68
C PHE A 25 -3.38 -21.68 -8.69
N VAL A 26 -2.38 -22.21 -9.38
CA VAL A 26 -1.17 -21.47 -9.71
C VAL A 26 -1.47 -20.54 -10.89
N TYR A 27 -0.98 -19.32 -10.82
CA TYR A 27 -1.07 -18.33 -11.90
C TYR A 27 0.32 -17.85 -12.33
N THR A 28 0.39 -17.10 -13.42
CA THR A 28 1.58 -16.34 -13.80
C THR A 28 1.29 -14.85 -13.75
N ASN A 29 2.33 -14.06 -13.58
CA ASN A 29 2.22 -12.60 -13.79
C ASN A 29 2.17 -12.32 -15.29
N ALA A 30 1.18 -11.52 -15.74
CA ALA A 30 0.99 -11.22 -17.17
C ALA A 30 2.18 -10.46 -17.78
N ALA A 31 2.85 -9.58 -16.99
CA ALA A 31 4.01 -8.84 -17.44
C ALA A 31 5.32 -9.68 -17.40
N ASN A 32 5.35 -10.73 -16.57
CA ASN A 32 6.49 -11.64 -16.48
C ASN A 32 6.01 -13.09 -16.25
N PRO A 33 5.78 -13.87 -17.31
CA PRO A 33 5.24 -15.24 -17.20
C PRO A 33 6.14 -16.24 -16.46
N ARG A 34 7.42 -15.90 -16.22
CA ARG A 34 8.32 -16.72 -15.39
C ARG A 34 7.99 -16.64 -13.91
N LEU A 35 7.33 -15.54 -13.46
CA LEU A 35 6.94 -15.37 -12.08
C LEU A 35 5.61 -16.08 -11.83
N ARG A 36 5.63 -17.11 -10.99
CA ARG A 36 4.45 -17.84 -10.52
C ARG A 36 3.80 -17.08 -9.38
N LEU A 37 2.46 -17.09 -9.35
CA LEU A 37 1.68 -16.42 -8.33
C LEU A 37 0.86 -17.44 -7.55
N LEU A 38 0.98 -17.40 -6.23
CA LEU A 38 0.18 -18.14 -5.27
C LEU A 38 -0.72 -17.12 -4.55
N LEU A 39 -2.03 -17.32 -4.62
CA LEU A 39 -3.01 -16.35 -4.16
C LEU A 39 -3.66 -16.80 -2.86
N LYS A 40 -3.86 -15.87 -1.93
CA LYS A 40 -4.56 -16.12 -0.68
C LYS A 40 -5.99 -16.56 -0.93
N ASN A 41 -6.39 -17.68 -0.35
CA ASN A 41 -7.79 -17.98 -0.16
C ASN A 41 -8.28 -17.21 1.06
N PHE A 42 -8.84 -16.01 0.83
CA PHE A 42 -9.19 -15.10 1.92
C PHE A 42 -10.33 -15.65 2.78
N ASN A 43 -11.34 -16.33 2.21
CA ASN A 43 -12.45 -16.87 2.99
C ASN A 43 -11.95 -17.84 4.06
N LEU A 44 -11.17 -18.83 3.66
CA LEU A 44 -10.62 -19.83 4.58
C LEU A 44 -9.59 -19.22 5.54
N SER A 45 -8.77 -18.27 5.07
CA SER A 45 -7.82 -17.56 5.94
C SER A 45 -8.52 -16.75 7.02
N ASP A 46 -9.59 -16.03 6.65
CA ASP A 46 -10.37 -15.16 7.54
C ASP A 46 -11.23 -15.98 8.53
N ASP A 47 -11.60 -17.22 8.19
CA ASP A 47 -12.25 -18.13 9.14
C ASP A 47 -11.36 -18.41 10.36
N ILE A 48 -10.04 -18.48 10.15
CA ILE A 48 -9.09 -18.61 11.25
C ILE A 48 -8.77 -17.25 11.89
N ALA A 49 -8.44 -16.24 11.05
CA ALA A 49 -7.92 -14.98 11.53
C ALA A 49 -8.98 -14.15 12.31
N PHE A 50 -10.21 -14.11 11.81
CA PHE A 50 -11.24 -13.19 12.32
C PHE A 50 -12.46 -13.90 12.89
N ARG A 51 -12.87 -15.04 12.32
CA ARG A 51 -14.13 -15.71 12.70
C ARG A 51 -13.96 -16.87 13.67
N PHE A 52 -12.73 -17.23 14.05
CA PHE A 52 -12.45 -18.42 14.88
C PHE A 52 -13.17 -18.38 16.22
N SER A 53 -13.10 -17.27 16.93
CA SER A 53 -13.72 -17.08 18.26
C SER A 53 -15.09 -16.41 18.23
N ASP A 54 -15.58 -16.04 17.04
CA ASP A 54 -16.90 -15.41 16.88
C ASP A 54 -18.02 -16.40 17.13
N ARG A 55 -18.66 -16.31 18.33
CA ARG A 55 -19.79 -17.16 18.72
C ARG A 55 -21.08 -16.87 17.95
N GLY A 56 -21.16 -15.72 17.26
CA GLY A 56 -22.25 -15.37 16.36
C GLY A 56 -22.13 -16.04 14.99
N ASN A 57 -20.94 -16.57 14.66
CA ASN A 57 -20.73 -17.28 13.42
C ASN A 57 -21.52 -18.60 13.41
N PRO A 58 -22.37 -18.86 12.40
CA PRO A 58 -23.12 -20.13 12.29
C PRO A 58 -22.22 -21.36 12.28
N ASN A 59 -20.97 -21.18 11.93
CA ASN A 59 -19.97 -22.24 11.89
C ASN A 59 -19.20 -22.42 13.21
N TRP A 60 -19.49 -21.64 14.22
CA TRP A 60 -18.85 -21.79 15.52
C TRP A 60 -19.34 -23.09 16.23
N PRO A 61 -18.46 -23.87 16.93
CA PRO A 61 -17.02 -23.71 16.98
C PRO A 61 -16.33 -24.24 15.71
N ILE A 62 -15.22 -23.60 15.33
CA ILE A 62 -14.35 -24.08 14.24
C ILE A 62 -13.37 -25.08 14.82
N THR A 63 -13.56 -26.38 14.54
CA THR A 63 -12.61 -27.43 14.94
C THR A 63 -11.67 -27.77 13.78
N SER A 64 -10.54 -28.38 14.06
CA SER A 64 -9.58 -28.80 13.04
C SER A 64 -10.17 -29.82 12.06
N GLU A 65 -11.03 -30.74 12.53
CA GLU A 65 -11.72 -31.72 11.69
C GLU A 65 -12.71 -31.04 10.73
N LYS A 66 -13.53 -30.14 11.26
CA LYS A 66 -14.49 -29.36 10.46
C LYS A 66 -13.76 -28.52 9.43
N TYR A 67 -12.68 -27.88 9.82
CA TYR A 67 -11.87 -27.07 8.92
C TYR A 67 -11.17 -27.92 7.85
N ALA A 68 -10.65 -29.10 8.19
CA ALA A 68 -10.10 -30.04 7.23
C ALA A 68 -11.13 -30.47 6.15
N VAL A 69 -12.39 -30.66 6.55
CA VAL A 69 -13.48 -30.90 5.60
C VAL A 69 -13.68 -29.71 4.66
N TRP A 70 -13.64 -28.49 5.16
CA TRP A 70 -13.75 -27.30 4.30
C TRP A 70 -12.59 -27.18 3.31
N LEU A 71 -11.37 -27.49 3.74
CA LEU A 71 -10.22 -27.54 2.84
C LEU A 71 -10.45 -28.57 1.72
N ARG A 72 -10.88 -29.77 2.06
CA ARG A 72 -11.20 -30.82 1.08
C ARG A 72 -12.26 -30.38 0.06
N GLU A 73 -13.35 -29.78 0.54
CA GLU A 73 -14.42 -29.30 -0.32
C GLU A 73 -13.96 -28.17 -1.26
N SER A 74 -13.04 -27.32 -0.78
CA SER A 74 -12.51 -26.18 -1.54
C SER A 74 -11.56 -26.56 -2.68
N VAL A 75 -11.06 -27.81 -2.70
CA VAL A 75 -10.13 -28.28 -3.75
C VAL A 75 -10.75 -29.32 -4.69
N LYS A 76 -12.05 -29.57 -4.62
CA LYS A 76 -12.71 -30.55 -5.52
C LYS A 76 -12.38 -30.33 -6.99
N ASP A 77 -12.34 -29.07 -7.40
CA ASP A 77 -12.11 -28.64 -8.78
C ASP A 77 -10.89 -27.72 -8.90
N SER A 78 -9.90 -27.86 -8.01
CA SER A 78 -8.72 -27.02 -7.97
C SER A 78 -7.50 -27.74 -7.42
N ASP A 79 -6.31 -27.12 -7.52
CA ASP A 79 -5.04 -27.79 -7.30
C ASP A 79 -4.43 -27.52 -5.91
N ILE A 80 -4.62 -26.32 -5.36
CA ILE A 80 -3.91 -25.85 -4.17
C ILE A 80 -4.84 -24.99 -3.28
N ILE A 81 -4.47 -24.85 -2.02
CA ILE A 81 -5.03 -23.83 -1.11
C ILE A 81 -3.87 -23.10 -0.47
N ASN A 82 -3.91 -21.77 -0.52
CA ASN A 82 -2.96 -20.91 0.18
C ASN A 82 -3.67 -20.18 1.31
N LEU A 83 -3.25 -20.45 2.55
CA LEU A 83 -3.76 -19.79 3.75
C LEU A 83 -2.69 -18.80 4.21
N PHE A 84 -3.00 -17.51 4.15
CA PHE A 84 -2.10 -16.43 4.58
C PHE A 84 -2.77 -15.65 5.69
N MET A 85 -2.07 -15.42 6.78
CA MET A 85 -2.51 -14.63 7.91
C MET A 85 -1.34 -14.19 8.74
N ASP A 86 -1.55 -13.20 9.59
CA ASP A 86 -0.53 -12.66 10.46
C ASP A 86 -0.19 -13.64 11.59
N TYR A 87 1.03 -13.62 12.07
CA TYR A 87 1.44 -14.44 13.23
C TYR A 87 0.67 -14.08 14.49
N GLU A 88 0.31 -12.82 14.65
CA GLU A 88 -0.48 -12.26 15.74
C GLU A 88 -1.88 -12.90 15.84
N THR A 89 -2.34 -13.52 14.76
CA THR A 89 -3.56 -14.35 14.80
C THR A 89 -3.49 -15.37 15.94
N PHE A 90 -2.32 -15.97 16.20
CA PHE A 90 -2.14 -17.07 17.14
C PHE A 90 -1.61 -16.57 18.49
N GLY A 91 -2.47 -16.06 19.32
CA GLY A 91 -2.15 -15.66 20.68
C GLY A 91 -2.51 -14.22 21.02
N GLU A 92 -2.58 -13.33 20.05
CA GLU A 92 -2.98 -11.94 20.22
C GLU A 92 -4.42 -11.72 19.71
N HIS A 93 -4.68 -11.78 18.39
CA HIS A 93 -6.02 -11.61 17.85
C HIS A 93 -6.96 -12.71 18.31
N GLN A 94 -6.49 -13.94 18.26
CA GLN A 94 -7.17 -15.11 18.81
C GLN A 94 -6.39 -15.53 20.06
N SER A 95 -6.91 -15.16 21.24
CA SER A 95 -6.25 -15.46 22.51
C SER A 95 -6.14 -16.98 22.74
N GLN A 96 -5.23 -17.40 23.63
CA GLN A 96 -5.11 -18.80 24.04
C GLN A 96 -6.44 -19.38 24.52
N SER A 97 -7.26 -18.59 25.23
CA SER A 97 -8.56 -19.03 25.73
C SER A 97 -9.60 -19.30 24.65
N SER A 98 -9.38 -18.84 23.43
CA SER A 98 -10.24 -19.18 22.28
C SER A 98 -10.07 -20.62 21.79
N GLY A 99 -8.97 -21.30 22.19
CA GLY A 99 -8.62 -22.63 21.71
C GLY A 99 -7.79 -22.64 20.42
N ILE A 100 -7.37 -21.48 19.92
CA ILE A 100 -6.65 -21.34 18.64
C ILE A 100 -5.35 -22.13 18.60
N LEU A 101 -4.62 -22.19 19.73
CA LEU A 101 -3.35 -22.91 19.81
C LEU A 101 -3.55 -24.42 19.73
N GLU A 102 -4.64 -24.94 20.33
CA GLU A 102 -5.00 -26.35 20.23
C GLU A 102 -5.49 -26.71 18.83
N PHE A 103 -6.27 -25.82 18.23
CA PHE A 103 -6.66 -25.94 16.82
C PHE A 103 -5.41 -26.07 15.92
N MET A 104 -4.43 -25.19 16.05
CA MET A 104 -3.20 -25.24 15.27
C MET A 104 -2.38 -26.51 15.50
N ARG A 105 -2.34 -27.00 16.73
CA ARG A 105 -1.65 -28.25 17.08
C ARG A 105 -2.30 -29.46 16.41
N SER A 106 -3.62 -29.50 16.36
CA SER A 106 -4.39 -30.63 15.84
C SER A 106 -4.63 -30.56 14.31
N LEU A 107 -4.59 -29.37 13.70
CA LEU A 107 -4.91 -29.15 12.29
C LEU A 107 -4.10 -30.04 11.32
N PRO A 108 -2.76 -30.16 11.43
CA PRO A 108 -2.02 -31.01 10.50
C PRO A 108 -2.49 -32.46 10.50
N ASN A 109 -2.73 -33.00 11.71
CA ASN A 109 -3.22 -34.37 11.85
C ASN A 109 -4.65 -34.53 11.28
N ALA A 110 -5.53 -33.56 11.52
CA ALA A 110 -6.88 -33.58 10.96
C ALA A 110 -6.85 -33.52 9.42
N VAL A 111 -5.98 -32.70 8.84
CA VAL A 111 -5.81 -32.63 7.38
C VAL A 111 -5.39 -33.98 6.81
N PHE A 112 -4.38 -34.63 7.37
CA PHE A 112 -3.89 -35.93 6.89
C PHE A 112 -4.91 -37.06 7.09
N LYS A 113 -5.75 -36.99 8.13
CA LYS A 113 -6.75 -37.99 8.41
C LYS A 113 -8.02 -37.85 7.56
N GLU A 114 -8.48 -36.62 7.40
CA GLU A 114 -9.81 -36.33 6.80
C GLU A 114 -9.72 -36.02 5.28
N THR A 115 -8.49 -35.87 4.75
CA THR A 115 -8.26 -35.45 3.36
C THR A 115 -7.10 -36.20 2.72
N SER A 116 -6.95 -36.06 1.40
CA SER A 116 -5.74 -36.47 0.67
C SER A 116 -4.73 -35.32 0.47
N LEU A 117 -4.97 -34.18 1.13
CA LEU A 117 -4.12 -33.01 1.00
C LEU A 117 -2.76 -33.22 1.69
N VAL A 118 -1.74 -32.58 1.17
CA VAL A 118 -0.38 -32.57 1.71
C VAL A 118 0.12 -31.14 1.81
N PHE A 119 0.92 -30.85 2.82
CA PHE A 119 1.61 -29.58 2.94
C PHE A 119 2.79 -29.49 1.99
N ARG A 120 2.95 -28.34 1.33
CA ARG A 120 4.04 -28.06 0.41
C ARG A 120 4.64 -26.69 0.66
N THR A 121 5.92 -26.55 0.38
CA THR A 121 6.53 -25.22 0.25
C THR A 121 6.04 -24.53 -1.02
N PRO A 122 6.07 -23.19 -1.10
CA PRO A 122 5.71 -22.46 -2.32
C PRO A 122 6.48 -22.97 -3.57
N SER A 123 7.77 -23.25 -3.44
CA SER A 123 8.60 -23.75 -4.54
C SER A 123 8.18 -25.14 -5.02
N GLU A 124 7.83 -26.05 -4.10
CA GLU A 124 7.32 -27.38 -4.44
C GLU A 124 5.96 -27.27 -5.14
N ALA A 125 5.04 -26.44 -4.61
CA ALA A 125 3.72 -26.29 -5.21
C ALA A 125 3.79 -25.82 -6.66
N VAL A 126 4.60 -24.80 -6.97
CA VAL A 126 4.74 -24.29 -8.35
C VAL A 126 5.55 -25.19 -9.27
N SER A 127 6.32 -26.14 -8.72
CA SER A 127 7.01 -27.15 -9.53
C SER A 127 6.10 -28.31 -9.98
N ILE A 128 5.07 -28.59 -9.20
CA ILE A 128 4.12 -29.69 -9.43
C ILE A 128 2.95 -29.24 -10.30
N HIS A 129 2.40 -28.05 -10.02
CA HIS A 129 1.20 -27.54 -10.66
C HIS A 129 1.51 -26.54 -11.76
N GLN A 130 0.92 -26.74 -12.93
CA GLN A 130 1.05 -25.80 -14.04
C GLN A 130 0.13 -24.60 -13.84
N PRO A 131 0.58 -23.37 -14.22
CA PRO A 131 -0.29 -22.22 -14.12
C PRO A 131 -1.47 -22.33 -15.08
N VAL A 132 -2.66 -21.98 -14.58
CA VAL A 132 -3.90 -22.07 -15.37
C VAL A 132 -4.14 -20.83 -16.24
N ALA A 133 -3.62 -19.66 -15.85
CA ALA A 133 -3.78 -18.41 -16.59
C ALA A 133 -2.78 -17.33 -16.14
N PRO A 134 -2.51 -16.32 -16.98
CA PRO A 134 -1.87 -15.09 -16.54
C PRO A 134 -2.86 -14.20 -15.78
N LEU A 135 -2.34 -13.48 -14.77
CA LEU A 135 -3.05 -12.42 -14.07
C LEU A 135 -2.40 -11.07 -14.37
N HIS A 136 -3.22 -10.12 -14.77
CA HIS A 136 -2.82 -8.74 -14.96
C HIS A 136 -3.19 -7.93 -13.71
N VAL A 137 -2.17 -7.32 -13.09
CA VAL A 137 -2.32 -6.45 -11.91
C VAL A 137 -1.83 -5.06 -12.31
N PRO A 138 -2.74 -4.18 -12.78
CA PRO A 138 -2.36 -2.88 -13.37
C PRO A 138 -1.99 -1.82 -12.33
N PHE A 139 -2.34 -2.05 -11.07
CA PHE A 139 -2.07 -1.14 -9.95
C PHE A 139 -1.71 -1.93 -8.69
N ALA A 140 -1.20 -1.24 -7.68
CA ALA A 140 -0.87 -1.85 -6.41
C ALA A 140 -2.12 -2.39 -5.72
N ILE A 141 -2.03 -3.62 -5.23
CA ILE A 141 -3.05 -4.27 -4.40
C ILE A 141 -2.50 -4.54 -3.01
N SER A 142 -3.39 -4.64 -2.05
CA SER A 142 -3.05 -4.98 -0.67
C SER A 142 -4.02 -6.01 -0.11
N TRP A 143 -3.78 -6.45 1.12
CA TRP A 143 -4.69 -7.30 1.87
C TRP A 143 -5.67 -6.51 2.75
N ALA A 144 -5.48 -5.19 2.86
CA ALA A 144 -6.29 -4.34 3.71
C ALA A 144 -7.65 -4.01 3.10
N ASP A 145 -8.65 -3.95 3.95
CA ASP A 145 -10.04 -3.60 3.69
C ASP A 145 -10.72 -4.47 2.60
N GLU A 146 -11.96 -4.18 2.26
CA GLU A 146 -12.65 -4.90 1.17
C GLU A 146 -12.15 -4.53 -0.21
N GLU A 147 -11.64 -3.30 -0.38
CA GLU A 147 -11.15 -2.79 -1.66
C GLU A 147 -9.89 -3.49 -2.14
N ARG A 148 -9.08 -4.01 -1.22
CA ARG A 148 -7.81 -4.69 -1.54
C ARG A 148 -6.88 -3.84 -2.40
N ASP A 149 -6.86 -2.54 -2.15
CA ASP A 149 -5.99 -1.56 -2.81
C ASP A 149 -5.11 -0.80 -1.80
N THR A 150 -4.60 0.36 -2.14
CA THR A 150 -3.76 1.17 -1.26
C THR A 150 -4.51 2.23 -0.47
N SER A 151 -5.83 2.26 -0.54
CA SER A 151 -6.64 3.33 0.05
C SER A 151 -6.64 3.36 1.59
N ALA A 152 -6.23 2.27 2.25
CA ALA A 152 -5.97 2.27 3.68
C ALA A 152 -4.81 3.22 4.09
N TRP A 153 -3.86 3.49 3.18
CA TRP A 153 -2.67 4.33 3.42
C TRP A 153 -2.62 5.61 2.59
N LEU A 154 -3.30 5.64 1.42
CA LEU A 154 -3.26 6.74 0.45
C LEU A 154 -4.66 7.07 -0.08
N GLY A 155 -5.71 6.83 0.71
CA GLY A 155 -7.10 6.96 0.28
C GLY A 155 -7.73 8.33 0.52
N ASN A 156 -7.08 9.24 1.25
CA ASN A 156 -7.60 10.57 1.56
C ASN A 156 -6.53 11.67 1.43
N GLU A 157 -6.96 12.92 1.50
CA GLU A 157 -6.08 14.09 1.34
C GLU A 157 -5.02 14.18 2.44
N LEU A 158 -5.36 13.83 3.70
CA LEU A 158 -4.41 13.88 4.82
C LEU A 158 -3.23 12.93 4.58
N GLN A 159 -3.54 11.70 4.19
CA GLN A 159 -2.56 10.67 3.88
C GLN A 159 -1.67 11.09 2.70
N ASN A 160 -2.28 11.59 1.63
CA ASN A 160 -1.56 12.01 0.44
C ASN A 160 -0.66 13.23 0.71
N GLU A 161 -1.14 14.22 1.48
CA GLU A 161 -0.32 15.37 1.86
C GLU A 161 0.89 14.95 2.69
N ALA A 162 0.67 14.10 3.70
CA ALA A 162 1.73 13.59 4.56
C ALA A 162 2.78 12.80 3.75
N PHE A 163 2.33 11.92 2.86
CA PHE A 163 3.17 11.12 1.99
C PHE A 163 4.04 12.01 1.07
N HIS A 164 3.42 12.91 0.33
CA HIS A 164 4.16 13.79 -0.57
C HIS A 164 5.15 14.69 0.16
N LYS A 165 4.78 15.20 1.34
CA LYS A 165 5.67 16.05 2.15
C LYS A 165 6.88 15.29 2.67
N LEU A 166 6.71 14.04 3.08
CA LEU A 166 7.83 13.20 3.49
C LEU A 166 8.78 12.92 2.32
N TYR A 167 8.26 12.41 1.21
CA TYR A 167 9.08 12.00 0.07
C TYR A 167 9.68 13.18 -0.70
N ALA A 168 9.15 14.40 -0.57
CA ALA A 168 9.81 15.60 -1.07
C ALA A 168 11.17 15.89 -0.39
N LEU A 169 11.44 15.27 0.76
CA LEU A 169 12.70 15.41 1.48
C LEU A 169 13.74 14.35 1.12
N GLU A 170 13.36 13.30 0.40
CA GLU A 170 14.21 12.12 0.16
C GLU A 170 15.57 12.49 -0.46
N GLU A 171 15.55 13.23 -1.55
CA GLU A 171 16.79 13.61 -2.26
C GLU A 171 17.74 14.42 -1.36
N GLU A 172 17.19 15.36 -0.59
CA GLU A 172 17.97 16.20 0.30
C GLU A 172 18.54 15.41 1.47
N VAL A 173 17.76 14.48 2.03
CA VAL A 173 18.19 13.57 3.10
C VAL A 173 19.33 12.67 2.62
N MET A 174 19.16 12.01 1.47
CA MET A 174 20.19 11.11 0.92
C MET A 174 21.47 11.87 0.57
N ARG A 175 21.36 13.07 0.02
CA ARG A 175 22.50 13.93 -0.29
C ARG A 175 23.24 14.42 0.96
N SER A 176 22.57 14.51 2.10
CA SER A 176 23.19 14.96 3.35
C SER A 176 24.26 14.01 3.89
N GLU A 177 24.26 12.73 3.46
CA GLU A 177 25.11 11.65 3.96
C GLU A 177 25.10 11.50 5.50
N ASN A 178 24.12 12.12 6.16
CA ASN A 178 23.97 12.10 7.61
C ASN A 178 23.21 10.84 8.04
N ALA A 179 23.93 9.87 8.60
CA ALA A 179 23.36 8.59 9.02
C ALA A 179 22.20 8.73 10.03
N GLY A 180 22.18 9.79 10.85
CA GLY A 180 21.09 10.08 11.77
C GLY A 180 19.82 10.51 11.04
N LEU A 181 19.96 11.43 10.08
CA LEU A 181 18.82 11.89 9.27
C LEU A 181 18.28 10.76 8.37
N ILE A 182 19.16 9.96 7.77
CA ILE A 182 18.75 8.82 6.94
C ILE A 182 17.95 7.83 7.79
N ARG A 183 18.43 7.49 8.99
CA ARG A 183 17.71 6.59 9.90
C ARG A 183 16.34 7.14 10.33
N ASP A 184 16.26 8.43 10.65
CA ASP A 184 15.01 9.07 11.03
C ASP A 184 14.03 9.09 9.83
N PHE A 185 14.52 9.37 8.62
CA PHE A 185 13.74 9.30 7.39
C PHE A 185 13.18 7.90 7.16
N MET A 186 13.99 6.85 7.36
CA MET A 186 13.51 5.46 7.21
C MET A 186 12.39 5.12 8.20
N LYS A 187 12.47 5.61 9.44
CA LYS A 187 11.39 5.42 10.43
C LYS A 187 10.11 6.17 10.07
N LEU A 188 10.22 7.36 9.49
CA LEU A 188 9.06 8.13 9.05
C LEU A 188 8.31 7.47 7.86
N GLN A 189 8.92 6.51 7.18
CA GLN A 189 8.30 5.76 6.08
C GLN A 189 7.47 4.56 6.54
N GLU A 190 7.42 4.27 7.84
CA GLU A 190 6.60 3.17 8.36
C GLU A 190 5.13 3.37 7.96
N SER A 191 4.52 2.33 7.41
CA SER A 191 3.17 2.38 6.84
C SER A 191 2.09 2.78 7.84
N ASP A 192 2.29 2.43 9.11
CA ASP A 192 1.35 2.70 10.19
C ASP A 192 1.07 4.19 10.37
N HIS A 193 2.06 5.06 10.15
CA HIS A 193 1.86 6.50 10.22
C HIS A 193 0.75 6.98 9.26
N PHE A 194 0.72 6.42 8.05
CA PHE A 194 -0.32 6.74 7.06
C PHE A 194 -1.64 6.04 7.36
N TYR A 195 -1.56 4.78 7.82
CA TYR A 195 -2.74 4.01 8.22
C TYR A 195 -3.53 4.68 9.33
N TYR A 196 -2.87 5.28 10.32
CA TYR A 196 -3.51 6.01 11.42
C TYR A 196 -4.32 7.23 10.96
N MET A 197 -4.02 7.78 9.79
CA MET A 197 -4.75 8.90 9.16
C MET A 197 -5.91 8.43 8.27
N CYS A 198 -6.20 7.13 8.21
CA CYS A 198 -7.26 6.57 7.38
C CYS A 198 -8.64 6.99 7.90
N THR A 199 -9.44 7.65 7.07
CA THR A 199 -10.79 8.10 7.44
C THR A 199 -11.85 7.00 7.37
N LYS A 200 -11.51 5.81 6.84
CA LYS A 200 -12.32 4.59 6.94
C LYS A 200 -12.49 4.12 8.39
N PHE A 201 -11.67 4.64 9.31
CA PHE A 201 -11.82 4.49 10.75
C PHE A 201 -13.28 4.61 11.24
N PHE A 202 -14.08 5.44 10.62
CA PHE A 202 -15.48 5.67 11.00
C PHE A 202 -16.46 4.67 10.38
N SER A 203 -16.10 3.99 9.31
CA SER A 203 -16.92 2.99 8.62
C SER A 203 -16.57 1.55 8.97
N ASP A 204 -15.29 1.24 9.01
CA ASP A 204 -14.75 -0.11 9.26
C ASP A 204 -14.32 -0.31 10.72
N GLY A 205 -14.61 0.64 11.54
CA GLY A 205 -14.57 0.85 12.99
C GLY A 205 -13.55 0.07 13.81
N ALA A 206 -13.63 -1.25 13.83
CA ALA A 206 -12.87 -2.04 14.80
C ALA A 206 -11.39 -2.22 14.41
N VAL A 207 -11.08 -2.44 13.14
CA VAL A 207 -9.71 -2.76 12.70
C VAL A 207 -8.82 -1.51 12.70
N HIS A 208 -9.30 -0.42 12.12
CA HIS A 208 -8.54 0.85 12.09
C HIS A 208 -8.34 1.45 13.48
N LYS A 209 -9.27 1.21 14.42
CA LYS A 209 -9.17 1.69 15.78
C LYS A 209 -8.26 0.84 16.66
N TYR A 210 -8.22 -0.47 16.43
CA TYR A 210 -7.52 -1.41 17.32
C TYR A 210 -6.03 -1.11 17.44
N PHE A 211 -5.38 -0.78 16.34
CA PHE A 211 -3.94 -0.50 16.32
C PHE A 211 -3.60 1.00 16.38
N ASN A 212 -4.61 1.88 16.34
CA ASN A 212 -4.38 3.32 16.28
C ASN A 212 -4.16 3.90 17.69
N PRO A 213 -2.99 4.45 18.01
CA PRO A 213 -2.72 5.08 19.30
C PRO A 213 -3.39 6.46 19.44
N TYR A 214 -4.01 6.98 18.39
CA TYR A 214 -4.66 8.28 18.35
C TYR A 214 -6.17 8.13 18.42
N ASP A 215 -6.84 9.11 19.03
CA ASP A 215 -8.29 9.10 19.13
C ASP A 215 -8.98 9.37 17.78
N THR A 216 -8.32 10.08 16.88
CA THR A 216 -8.85 10.40 15.55
C THR A 216 -7.75 10.39 14.47
N PRO A 217 -8.11 10.16 13.19
CA PRO A 217 -7.20 10.32 12.06
C PRO A 217 -6.61 11.74 11.92
N TYR A 218 -7.35 12.74 12.35
CA TYR A 218 -6.91 14.15 12.33
C TYR A 218 -5.80 14.41 13.36
N GLU A 219 -5.91 13.82 14.53
CA GLU A 219 -4.85 13.89 15.54
C GLU A 219 -3.56 13.20 15.07
N ALA A 220 -3.69 12.01 14.46
CA ALA A 220 -2.58 11.33 13.85
C ALA A 220 -1.88 12.22 12.81
N PHE A 221 -2.66 12.85 11.93
CA PHE A 221 -2.15 13.76 10.91
C PHE A 221 -1.41 14.95 11.52
N ILE A 222 -2.00 15.65 12.49
CA ILE A 222 -1.39 16.82 13.14
C ILE A 222 -0.04 16.43 13.77
N ASN A 223 -0.01 15.33 14.53
CA ASN A 223 1.21 14.87 15.18
C ASN A 223 2.30 14.51 14.17
N TYR A 224 1.94 13.75 13.14
CA TYR A 224 2.89 13.35 12.10
C TYR A 224 3.44 14.56 11.32
N MET A 225 2.59 15.52 10.97
CA MET A 225 2.98 16.74 10.27
C MET A 225 3.89 17.64 11.11
N ASN A 226 3.70 17.67 12.43
CA ASN A 226 4.61 18.35 13.34
C ASN A 226 6.00 17.70 13.33
N VAL A 227 6.05 16.37 13.37
CA VAL A 227 7.32 15.62 13.28
C VAL A 227 8.02 15.84 11.94
N ILE A 228 7.29 15.79 10.81
CA ILE A 228 7.86 16.09 9.47
C ILE A 228 8.39 17.53 9.43
N SER A 229 7.69 18.49 10.03
CA SER A 229 8.12 19.88 10.03
C SER A 229 9.42 20.08 10.81
N ASP A 230 9.57 19.45 11.97
CA ASP A 230 10.83 19.43 12.71
C ASP A 230 11.95 18.74 11.90
N PHE A 231 11.62 17.59 11.34
CA PHE A 231 12.56 16.84 10.51
C PHE A 231 13.07 17.67 9.31
N GLN A 232 12.19 18.37 8.62
CA GLN A 232 12.54 19.26 7.51
C GLN A 232 13.50 20.39 7.95
N ILE A 233 13.28 20.96 9.14
CA ILE A 233 14.19 21.98 9.70
C ILE A 233 15.57 21.38 9.95
N ARG A 234 15.65 20.17 10.48
CA ARG A 234 16.91 19.45 10.75
C ARG A 234 17.66 19.15 9.46
N VAL A 235 16.96 18.68 8.42
CA VAL A 235 17.53 18.43 7.09
C VAL A 235 18.13 19.71 6.52
N LYS A 236 17.37 20.81 6.48
CA LYS A 236 17.86 22.11 5.97
C LYS A 236 19.07 22.63 6.73
N LYS A 237 19.12 22.47 8.05
CA LYS A 237 20.28 22.86 8.86
C LYS A 237 21.53 22.01 8.55
N SER A 238 21.35 20.74 8.23
CA SER A 238 22.44 19.84 7.88
C SER A 238 23.05 20.19 6.52
N THR A 239 22.19 20.40 5.52
CA THR A 239 22.61 20.73 4.15
C THR A 239 23.24 22.12 4.06
N ALA A 240 22.75 23.12 4.83
CA ALA A 240 23.34 24.43 4.90
C ALA A 240 24.77 24.43 5.49
N LYS A 241 25.06 23.50 6.40
CA LYS A 241 26.42 23.33 6.96
C LYS A 241 27.37 22.61 6.00
N ALA A 242 26.84 21.81 5.07
CA ALA A 242 27.64 21.07 4.10
C ALA A 242 28.06 21.90 2.87
N GLN A 243 27.44 23.05 2.63
CA GLN A 243 27.86 23.97 1.57
C GLN A 243 29.08 24.77 2.09
N PRO A 244 30.29 24.61 1.49
CA PRO A 244 31.40 25.47 1.84
C PRO A 244 31.04 26.92 1.51
N ALA A 245 31.28 27.82 2.46
CA ALA A 245 31.09 29.24 2.25
C ALA A 245 31.79 29.65 0.93
N GLN A 246 31.00 29.97 -0.08
CA GLN A 246 31.54 30.65 -1.25
C GLN A 246 32.17 31.96 -0.72
N LYS A 247 33.49 31.96 -0.70
CA LYS A 247 34.25 33.18 -0.45
C LYS A 247 33.80 34.21 -1.48
N THR A 248 33.15 35.24 -1.01
CA THR A 248 33.00 36.49 -1.74
C THR A 248 34.39 37.12 -1.83
N GLU A 249 35.17 36.71 -2.81
CA GLU A 249 36.29 37.52 -3.33
C GLU A 249 35.71 38.28 -4.50
N ASN A 250 35.39 39.54 -4.27
CA ASN A 250 35.72 40.61 -5.21
C ASN A 250 35.28 41.97 -4.65
N SER A 251 36.20 42.63 -4.05
CA SER A 251 36.26 44.07 -4.05
C SER A 251 37.72 44.52 -4.19
N VAL A 252 38.19 44.64 -5.40
CA VAL A 252 39.33 45.49 -5.70
C VAL A 252 38.92 46.43 -6.80
N LYS A 253 38.96 47.67 -6.39
CA LYS A 253 38.92 48.93 -7.09
C LYS A 253 39.53 48.88 -8.50
N GLU A 254 38.85 49.47 -9.46
CA GLU A 254 39.55 50.39 -10.37
C GLU A 254 38.62 51.52 -10.80
N SER A 255 39.17 52.71 -10.64
CA SER A 255 38.55 54.01 -10.84
C SER A 255 38.84 54.54 -12.25
N VAL A 256 37.92 55.39 -12.72
CA VAL A 256 38.16 56.51 -13.64
C VAL A 256 38.14 56.16 -15.14
N THR A 257 37.15 56.62 -15.91
CA THR A 257 37.16 57.85 -16.72
C THR A 257 35.81 58.11 -17.41
N LYS A 258 35.56 59.41 -17.50
CA LYS A 258 34.47 60.19 -18.02
C LYS A 258 33.99 59.94 -19.48
N ARG A 259 32.63 59.93 -19.64
CA ARG A 259 31.73 60.71 -20.56
C ARG A 259 32.08 60.86 -22.06
N PRO A 260 31.12 61.27 -22.95
CA PRO A 260 29.66 61.50 -22.79
C PRO A 260 28.73 60.94 -23.90
N ALA A 261 27.47 61.07 -23.66
CA ALA A 261 26.26 61.13 -24.42
C ALA A 261 26.23 61.14 -25.97
N THR A 262 25.28 60.38 -26.53
CA THR A 262 24.39 60.89 -27.63
C THR A 262 23.00 60.28 -27.56
N LYS A 263 22.00 61.12 -27.61
CA LYS A 263 20.57 60.89 -27.79
C LYS A 263 20.28 60.51 -29.24
N VAL A 264 19.25 59.69 -29.50
CA VAL A 264 18.19 59.78 -30.53
C VAL A 264 17.24 58.61 -30.24
N ALA A 265 16.04 58.73 -29.79
CA ALA A 265 14.74 59.21 -30.24
C ALA A 265 14.05 58.26 -31.22
N ASN A 266 12.85 57.81 -30.75
CA ASN A 266 11.61 57.53 -31.46
C ASN A 266 11.53 56.32 -32.42
N ASN A 267 10.62 55.42 -32.23
CA ASN A 267 9.23 55.62 -32.66
C ASN A 267 8.30 54.42 -32.29
N ALA A 268 7.11 54.78 -31.98
CA ALA A 268 5.94 53.95 -31.68
C ALA A 268 5.35 53.28 -32.94
N LYS A 269 4.62 52.16 -32.68
CA LYS A 269 3.29 51.81 -33.24
C LYS A 269 2.94 50.39 -32.73
N ARG A 270 1.99 50.26 -31.81
CA ARG A 270 0.52 50.10 -31.97
C ARG A 270 0.09 49.05 -33.01
N ALA A 271 -0.60 48.06 -32.53
CA ALA A 271 -1.85 47.39 -32.93
C ALA A 271 -1.76 45.89 -32.62
N GLY A 272 -2.70 45.17 -32.08
CA GLY A 272 -4.10 45.38 -31.81
C GLY A 272 -4.64 43.98 -31.38
N SER A 273 -5.46 43.94 -30.38
CA SER A 273 -6.34 42.81 -30.08
C SER A 273 -7.42 42.65 -31.14
N PRO A 274 -8.01 41.48 -31.31
CA PRO A 274 -9.41 41.31 -30.85
C PRO A 274 -9.67 39.95 -30.19
N SER A 275 -10.32 39.90 -29.10
CA SER A 275 -11.69 39.70 -28.64
C SER A 275 -12.56 38.69 -29.41
N ASN A 276 -13.21 37.86 -28.57
CA ASN A 276 -14.53 37.21 -28.73
C ASN A 276 -14.57 35.86 -29.48
N LYS A 277 -15.14 34.82 -28.87
CA LYS A 277 -16.57 34.68 -28.55
C LYS A 277 -16.83 33.40 -27.75
N ALA A 278 -17.75 33.53 -26.81
CA ALA A 278 -18.45 32.48 -26.11
C ALA A 278 -19.28 31.60 -27.06
N GLY A 279 -19.36 30.32 -26.74
CA GLY A 279 -20.32 29.37 -27.30
C GLY A 279 -20.87 28.47 -26.20
N LYS A 280 -22.01 28.86 -25.62
CA LYS A 280 -22.94 28.01 -24.93
C LYS A 280 -23.62 27.06 -25.90
N LEU A 281 -23.90 25.84 -25.47
CA LEU A 281 -25.09 25.00 -25.76
C LEU A 281 -24.71 23.56 -25.37
N SER A 282 -25.51 22.66 -24.78
CA SER A 282 -26.90 22.67 -24.30
C SER A 282 -27.11 21.35 -23.57
N LYS A 283 -28.01 21.39 -22.61
CA LYS A 283 -28.56 20.26 -21.86
C LYS A 283 -29.31 19.26 -22.78
N ALA A 284 -29.22 17.96 -22.41
CA ALA A 284 -30.33 17.00 -22.61
C ALA A 284 -30.07 15.86 -21.61
N THR A 285 -30.73 15.68 -20.52
CA THR A 285 -32.10 15.28 -20.19
C THR A 285 -32.42 13.82 -20.57
N VAL A 286 -32.37 12.95 -19.53
CA VAL A 286 -33.35 11.92 -19.09
C VAL A 286 -33.80 10.86 -20.13
N VAL A 287 -33.69 9.57 -19.74
CA VAL A 287 -34.86 8.68 -19.60
C VAL A 287 -34.57 7.49 -18.70
N LYS A 288 -35.40 7.30 -17.67
CA LYS A 288 -35.69 6.07 -16.91
C LYS A 288 -36.45 5.04 -17.77
N LYS A 289 -36.21 3.73 -17.53
CA LYS A 289 -37.23 2.66 -17.34
C LYS A 289 -36.51 1.33 -17.12
N ARG A 290 -36.68 0.69 -15.98
CA ARG A 290 -37.66 -0.33 -15.57
C ARG A 290 -37.76 -1.52 -16.54
N LYS A 291 -37.17 -2.64 -16.15
CA LYS A 291 -37.82 -3.84 -15.62
C LYS A 291 -36.83 -4.69 -14.88
#